data_48ecb23b0e755bb3620f96811ef524fc
#
_entry.id   48ecb23b0e755bb3620f96811ef524fc
#
_cell.length_a   1.000
_cell.length_b   1.000
_cell.length_c   1.000
_cell.angle_alpha   90.00
_cell.angle_beta   90.00
_cell.angle_gamma   90.00
#
_symmetry.space_group_name_H-M   'P 1'
#
loop_
_entity.id
_entity.type
_entity.pdbx_description
1 polymer ?
#
loop_
_entity_poly.entity_id
_entity_poly.type
_entity_poly.pdbx_seq_one_letter_code
_entity_poly.pdbx_strand_id
1 'polypeptide(L)'
;MNKKISRAFISVSDKTGLIQLAKKLVEQKVEIIASDGTAAHLKASGIATKSVEQITGFAQVLDGRVKTLHPSIHAAILADLDQSSHLEDLKTLGVTPIDLVVINFYDASKFDIGGPAAVRAGVKNSKHVALLTDPAQYPEFIEKLAQGFDQSQRDRWAKDALLKVANYDLAILSKLGQPLRYGENPHQSAVVVGDKLIAGAKILSGKEMSYNNYVDADAAWKTVNCYTEPTIAFIKHSIPCGIASAPTLSKAFESSLASDPISAFGGVIAANQLVDKEVATLVIENFYEVLIAPGYSDEALKLLKSKENLRVVQISPDQSSSLELKQILGGFLFQQPDQLDQAGDDFKMWKLVAGAGVEKSQIADLSFAWRAVKNIRSNAIVIAKNQATIGIGMGQTNRVDSVKNAINRAGDRAQGAVVASDGFFPFTDSIQLLIEAGVCAIVQPGGSIKDDEVIQACKNANISMYVTGVRHFSH
;
A
#
# COMPACT_ATOMS: atom_id res chain seq x y z
N MET A 1 16.51 -19.44 28.19
CA MET A 1 15.85 -19.99 29.40
C MET A 1 14.40 -19.54 29.43
N ASN A 2 13.50 -20.41 29.87
CA ASN A 2 12.08 -20.05 30.02
C ASN A 2 11.92 -19.09 31.19
N LYS A 3 11.24 -17.95 30.96
CA LYS A 3 10.94 -16.99 32.02
C LYS A 3 9.58 -17.30 32.63
N LYS A 4 9.52 -17.44 33.95
CA LYS A 4 8.29 -17.60 34.71
C LYS A 4 7.58 -16.27 34.92
N ILE A 5 6.27 -16.32 35.02
CA ILE A 5 5.43 -15.17 35.32
C ILE A 5 5.26 -15.04 36.84
N SER A 6 5.51 -13.88 37.40
CA SER A 6 5.30 -13.57 38.80
C SER A 6 4.26 -12.47 39.04
N ARG A 7 4.09 -11.56 38.05
CA ARG A 7 3.16 -10.47 38.15
C ARG A 7 2.47 -10.20 36.81
N ALA A 8 1.15 -10.09 36.83
CA ALA A 8 0.31 -9.83 35.66
C ALA A 8 -0.44 -8.51 35.80
N PHE A 9 -0.48 -7.71 34.72
CA PHE A 9 -1.35 -6.57 34.57
C PHE A 9 -2.49 -6.93 33.61
N ILE A 10 -3.74 -6.85 34.08
CA ILE A 10 -4.93 -7.27 33.34
C ILE A 10 -5.93 -6.12 33.22
N SER A 11 -6.23 -5.71 31.98
CA SER A 11 -7.23 -4.71 31.68
C SER A 11 -7.97 -5.09 30.38
N VAL A 12 -9.13 -5.73 30.52
CA VAL A 12 -9.88 -6.30 29.39
C VAL A 12 -11.32 -5.81 29.36
N SER A 13 -11.80 -5.52 28.13
CA SER A 13 -13.21 -5.24 27.87
C SER A 13 -14.00 -6.54 27.63
N ASP A 14 -13.50 -7.44 26.78
CA ASP A 14 -14.01 -8.78 26.63
C ASP A 14 -13.42 -9.70 27.71
N LYS A 15 -14.29 -10.27 28.52
CA LYS A 15 -13.97 -11.10 29.69
C LYS A 15 -14.07 -12.60 29.43
N THR A 16 -14.24 -13.00 28.17
CA THR A 16 -14.31 -14.42 27.77
C THR A 16 -13.05 -15.14 28.23
N GLY A 17 -13.21 -16.26 28.93
CA GLY A 17 -12.10 -17.08 29.45
C GLY A 17 -11.26 -16.47 30.57
N LEU A 18 -11.52 -15.22 30.97
CA LEU A 18 -10.70 -14.49 31.95
C LEU A 18 -10.64 -15.16 33.32
N ILE A 19 -11.76 -15.69 33.81
CA ILE A 19 -11.83 -16.35 35.11
C ILE A 19 -10.92 -17.58 35.13
N GLN A 20 -10.90 -18.36 34.04
CA GLN A 20 -10.05 -19.55 33.93
C GLN A 20 -8.57 -19.14 33.91
N LEU A 21 -8.20 -18.13 33.12
CA LEU A 21 -6.84 -17.62 33.09
C LEU A 21 -6.42 -17.15 34.49
N ALA A 22 -7.23 -16.32 35.16
CA ALA A 22 -6.90 -15.75 36.45
C ALA A 22 -6.78 -16.80 37.57
N LYS A 23 -7.63 -17.83 37.57
CA LYS A 23 -7.48 -18.96 38.51
C LYS A 23 -6.14 -19.68 38.33
N LYS A 24 -5.72 -19.89 37.07
CA LYS A 24 -4.42 -20.53 36.78
C LYS A 24 -3.23 -19.65 37.17
N LEU A 25 -3.34 -18.35 36.99
CA LEU A 25 -2.34 -17.39 37.49
C LEU A 25 -2.20 -17.48 39.02
N VAL A 26 -3.32 -17.49 39.76
CA VAL A 26 -3.32 -17.59 41.22
C VAL A 26 -2.76 -18.91 41.68
N GLU A 27 -3.10 -20.05 41.05
CA GLU A 27 -2.52 -21.38 41.33
C GLU A 27 -0.99 -21.36 41.23
N GLN A 28 -0.44 -20.55 40.31
CA GLN A 28 1.01 -20.36 40.11
C GLN A 28 1.59 -19.22 40.96
N LYS A 29 0.82 -18.70 41.92
CA LYS A 29 1.20 -17.58 42.82
C LYS A 29 1.55 -16.29 42.07
N VAL A 30 0.95 -16.05 40.92
CA VAL A 30 1.12 -14.81 40.16
C VAL A 30 0.26 -13.71 40.81
N GLU A 31 0.87 -12.58 41.13
CA GLU A 31 0.15 -11.39 41.59
C GLU A 31 -0.62 -10.75 40.43
N ILE A 32 -1.92 -10.48 40.62
CA ILE A 32 -2.76 -9.87 39.59
C ILE A 32 -3.04 -8.42 39.94
N ILE A 33 -2.63 -7.50 39.07
CA ILE A 33 -3.02 -6.09 39.06
C ILE A 33 -4.11 -5.93 38.01
N ALA A 34 -5.24 -5.32 38.36
CA ALA A 34 -6.34 -5.21 37.41
C ALA A 34 -6.96 -3.80 37.41
N SER A 35 -7.44 -3.38 36.21
CA SER A 35 -8.28 -2.19 36.07
C SER A 35 -9.66 -2.45 36.70
N ASP A 36 -10.36 -1.37 37.14
CA ASP A 36 -11.54 -1.48 38.03
C ASP A 36 -12.63 -2.44 37.52
N GLY A 37 -13.05 -2.31 36.27
CA GLY A 37 -14.06 -3.19 35.68
C GLY A 37 -13.59 -4.64 35.57
N THR A 38 -12.29 -4.87 35.39
CA THR A 38 -11.67 -6.20 35.38
C THR A 38 -11.55 -6.73 36.80
N ALA A 39 -11.10 -5.90 37.75
CA ALA A 39 -11.00 -6.26 39.18
C ALA A 39 -12.36 -6.63 39.77
N ALA A 40 -13.40 -5.85 39.49
CA ALA A 40 -14.76 -6.15 39.95
C ALA A 40 -15.25 -7.52 39.47
N HIS A 41 -15.01 -7.83 38.18
CA HIS A 41 -15.38 -9.14 37.59
C HIS A 41 -14.61 -10.30 38.23
N LEU A 42 -13.31 -10.16 38.48
CA LEU A 42 -12.48 -11.18 39.11
C LEU A 42 -12.86 -11.38 40.60
N LYS A 43 -13.10 -10.30 41.34
CA LYS A 43 -13.54 -10.35 42.74
C LYS A 43 -14.88 -11.06 42.90
N ALA A 44 -15.83 -10.83 42.00
CA ALA A 44 -17.12 -11.51 41.99
C ALA A 44 -16.98 -13.03 41.86
N SER A 45 -15.84 -13.51 41.34
CA SER A 45 -15.49 -14.96 41.23
C SER A 45 -14.51 -15.43 42.32
N GLY A 46 -14.32 -14.62 43.38
CA GLY A 46 -13.44 -14.96 44.50
C GLY A 46 -11.95 -14.84 44.23
N ILE A 47 -11.56 -14.18 43.17
CA ILE A 47 -10.14 -14.00 42.80
C ILE A 47 -9.62 -12.65 43.34
N ALA A 48 -8.59 -12.72 44.18
CA ALA A 48 -7.95 -11.52 44.75
C ALA A 48 -7.12 -10.79 43.68
N THR A 49 -7.26 -9.45 43.65
CA THR A 49 -6.51 -8.57 42.76
C THR A 49 -6.08 -7.31 43.48
N LYS A 50 -4.94 -6.76 43.08
CA LYS A 50 -4.57 -5.39 43.43
C LYS A 50 -5.17 -4.40 42.42
N SER A 51 -5.65 -3.26 42.89
CA SER A 51 -6.07 -2.18 41.99
C SER A 51 -4.87 -1.41 41.47
N VAL A 52 -5.04 -0.70 40.34
CA VAL A 52 -4.02 0.22 39.82
C VAL A 52 -3.68 1.31 40.85
N GLU A 53 -4.68 1.82 41.58
CA GLU A 53 -4.49 2.82 42.64
C GLU A 53 -3.59 2.29 43.79
N GLN A 54 -3.72 1.04 44.19
CA GLN A 54 -2.83 0.44 45.19
C GLN A 54 -1.35 0.34 44.75
N ILE A 55 -1.11 0.29 43.45
CA ILE A 55 0.26 0.25 42.91
C ILE A 55 0.82 1.65 42.68
N THR A 56 -0.02 2.59 42.24
CA THR A 56 0.41 3.94 41.82
C THR A 56 0.34 4.96 42.94
N GLY A 57 -0.47 4.69 43.98
CA GLY A 57 -0.83 5.70 44.99
C GLY A 57 -1.70 6.83 44.43
N PHE A 58 -2.18 6.72 43.20
CA PHE A 58 -2.92 7.74 42.46
C PHE A 58 -4.33 7.26 42.14
N ALA A 59 -5.34 7.96 42.67
CA ALA A 59 -6.74 7.69 42.39
C ALA A 59 -7.04 7.98 40.91
N GLN A 60 -7.97 7.22 40.33
CA GLN A 60 -8.42 7.52 38.96
C GLN A 60 -9.06 8.92 38.89
N VAL A 61 -8.78 9.64 37.81
CA VAL A 61 -9.34 10.94 37.52
C VAL A 61 -10.03 10.98 36.17
N LEU A 62 -10.83 12.03 35.93
CA LEU A 62 -11.55 12.23 34.67
C LEU A 62 -12.42 11.00 34.28
N ASP A 63 -13.22 10.51 35.24
CA ASP A 63 -14.09 9.34 35.09
C ASP A 63 -13.35 8.10 34.59
N GLY A 64 -12.09 7.90 35.02
CA GLY A 64 -11.25 6.78 34.71
C GLY A 64 -10.51 6.90 33.36
N ARG A 65 -10.53 8.05 32.68
CA ARG A 65 -9.71 8.30 31.49
C ARG A 65 -8.21 8.28 31.78
N VAL A 66 -7.83 8.66 33.00
CA VAL A 66 -6.45 8.60 33.50
C VAL A 66 -6.40 7.70 34.73
N LYS A 67 -5.88 6.49 34.53
CA LYS A 67 -5.65 5.52 35.60
C LYS A 67 -4.46 4.60 35.33
N THR A 68 -4.40 3.99 34.14
CA THR A 68 -3.32 3.08 33.74
C THR A 68 -2.14 3.80 33.09
N LEU A 69 -2.32 5.06 32.66
CA LEU A 69 -1.27 5.92 32.12
C LEU A 69 -0.48 6.58 33.27
N HIS A 70 0.23 5.77 34.01
CA HIS A 70 1.02 6.22 35.16
C HIS A 70 2.47 5.73 35.03
N PRO A 71 3.48 6.56 35.40
CA PRO A 71 4.89 6.16 35.32
C PRO A 71 5.20 4.83 36.00
N SER A 72 4.63 4.54 37.16
CA SER A 72 4.85 3.28 37.88
C SER A 72 4.38 2.06 37.11
N ILE A 73 3.25 2.13 36.40
CA ILE A 73 2.76 1.01 35.56
C ILE A 73 3.67 0.84 34.34
N HIS A 74 3.99 1.94 33.66
CA HIS A 74 4.82 1.87 32.45
C HIS A 74 6.28 1.51 32.76
N ALA A 75 6.86 1.98 33.87
CA ALA A 75 8.17 1.55 34.33
C ALA A 75 8.20 0.04 34.64
N ALA A 76 7.15 -0.48 35.31
CA ALA A 76 7.04 -1.92 35.60
C ALA A 76 6.99 -2.78 34.32
N ILE A 77 6.41 -2.28 33.23
CA ILE A 77 6.34 -2.98 31.94
C ILE A 77 7.63 -2.78 31.13
N LEU A 78 8.20 -1.57 31.13
CA LEU A 78 9.28 -1.18 30.22
C LEU A 78 10.70 -1.51 30.72
N ALA A 79 10.86 -1.80 32.02
CA ALA A 79 12.20 -2.02 32.58
C ALA A 79 12.89 -3.22 31.94
N ASP A 80 14.05 -2.98 31.34
CA ASP A 80 14.97 -4.04 30.92
C ASP A 80 15.68 -4.59 32.16
N LEU A 81 15.31 -5.79 32.56
CA LEU A 81 15.80 -6.41 33.80
C LEU A 81 17.26 -6.86 33.73
N ASP A 82 17.88 -6.77 32.56
CA ASP A 82 19.33 -7.04 32.41
C ASP A 82 20.17 -5.77 32.63
N GLN A 83 19.53 -4.60 32.83
CA GLN A 83 20.20 -3.32 33.12
C GLN A 83 20.09 -2.95 34.59
N SER A 84 21.23 -2.81 35.27
CA SER A 84 21.29 -2.43 36.70
C SER A 84 20.64 -1.08 36.99
N SER A 85 20.80 -0.09 36.11
CA SER A 85 20.18 1.23 36.26
C SER A 85 18.65 1.14 36.27
N HIS A 86 18.05 0.30 35.42
CA HIS A 86 16.59 0.10 35.41
C HIS A 86 16.08 -0.57 36.69
N LEU A 87 16.88 -1.48 37.27
CA LEU A 87 16.54 -2.10 38.55
C LEU A 87 16.61 -1.12 39.71
N GLU A 88 17.57 -0.20 39.71
CA GLU A 88 17.69 0.91 40.68
C GLU A 88 16.53 1.88 40.56
N ASP A 89 16.13 2.24 39.33
CA ASP A 89 14.97 3.09 39.09
C ASP A 89 13.69 2.46 39.62
N LEU A 90 13.44 1.18 39.34
CA LEU A 90 12.28 0.45 39.88
C LEU A 90 12.29 0.43 41.41
N LYS A 91 13.45 0.22 42.03
CA LYS A 91 13.60 0.25 43.49
C LYS A 91 13.28 1.63 44.06
N THR A 92 13.77 2.69 43.42
CA THR A 92 13.52 4.09 43.80
C THR A 92 12.04 4.43 43.71
N LEU A 93 11.36 3.95 42.65
CA LEU A 93 9.93 4.10 42.43
C LEU A 93 9.07 3.21 43.35
N GLY A 94 9.66 2.26 44.06
CA GLY A 94 8.94 1.27 44.86
C GLY A 94 8.09 0.32 44.01
N VAL A 95 8.46 0.07 42.79
CA VAL A 95 7.66 -0.67 41.78
C VAL A 95 8.35 -2.00 41.46
N THR A 96 7.55 -3.09 41.42
CA THR A 96 8.00 -4.40 40.97
C THR A 96 7.66 -4.63 39.51
N PRO A 97 8.53 -5.28 38.71
CA PRO A 97 8.29 -5.59 37.30
C PRO A 97 6.97 -6.31 37.05
N ILE A 98 6.41 -6.10 35.85
CA ILE A 98 5.26 -6.83 35.32
C ILE A 98 5.78 -7.76 34.22
N ASP A 99 5.48 -9.06 34.35
CA ASP A 99 5.94 -10.12 33.42
C ASP A 99 4.89 -10.50 32.37
N LEU A 100 3.62 -10.17 32.64
CA LEU A 100 2.48 -10.50 31.80
C LEU A 100 1.55 -9.28 31.68
N VAL A 101 1.22 -8.91 30.45
CA VAL A 101 0.21 -7.90 30.12
C VAL A 101 -0.93 -8.57 29.37
N VAL A 102 -2.15 -8.51 29.92
CA VAL A 102 -3.37 -9.05 29.30
C VAL A 102 -4.34 -7.91 29.04
N ILE A 103 -4.46 -7.53 27.78
CA ILE A 103 -5.26 -6.36 27.38
C ILE A 103 -5.99 -6.66 26.08
N ASN A 104 -7.32 -6.48 26.07
CA ASN A 104 -8.07 -6.28 24.84
C ASN A 104 -8.76 -4.92 24.86
N PHE A 105 -8.95 -4.32 23.67
CA PHE A 105 -9.37 -2.94 23.54
C PHE A 105 -10.89 -2.80 23.63
N TYR A 106 -11.35 -1.61 23.98
CA TYR A 106 -12.74 -1.20 23.80
C TYR A 106 -13.06 -1.11 22.29
N ASP A 107 -14.35 -0.99 21.98
CA ASP A 107 -14.75 -0.61 20.63
C ASP A 107 -14.07 0.71 20.19
N ALA A 108 -13.66 0.77 18.92
CA ALA A 108 -12.93 1.91 18.35
C ALA A 108 -13.67 3.27 18.51
N SER A 109 -15.01 3.25 18.69
CA SER A 109 -15.79 4.47 18.99
C SER A 109 -15.48 5.09 20.35
N LYS A 110 -14.93 4.32 21.28
CA LYS A 110 -14.56 4.79 22.63
C LYS A 110 -13.13 5.29 22.74
N PHE A 111 -12.33 5.11 21.70
CA PHE A 111 -10.96 5.60 21.58
C PHE A 111 -10.08 5.23 22.78
N ASP A 112 -9.78 3.95 22.96
CA ASP A 112 -8.91 3.46 24.05
C ASP A 112 -7.49 4.03 23.92
N ILE A 113 -7.01 4.71 24.96
CA ILE A 113 -5.65 5.27 25.03
C ILE A 113 -4.75 4.37 25.88
N GLY A 114 -5.22 3.96 27.05
CA GLY A 114 -4.41 3.25 28.04
C GLY A 114 -4.05 1.83 27.62
N GLY A 115 -5.00 1.13 27.01
CA GLY A 115 -4.78 -0.24 26.49
C GLY A 115 -3.69 -0.30 25.44
N PRO A 116 -3.82 0.40 24.30
CA PRO A 116 -2.79 0.47 23.28
C PRO A 116 -1.42 0.95 23.79
N ALA A 117 -1.38 1.93 24.70
CA ALA A 117 -0.14 2.41 25.30
C ALA A 117 0.59 1.31 26.09
N ALA A 118 -0.14 0.57 26.94
CA ALA A 118 0.45 -0.51 27.73
C ALA A 118 0.87 -1.71 26.84
N VAL A 119 0.12 -2.02 25.78
CA VAL A 119 0.51 -3.03 24.81
C VAL A 119 1.78 -2.64 24.08
N ARG A 120 1.89 -1.40 23.58
CA ARG A 120 3.13 -0.90 22.96
C ARG A 120 4.34 -0.96 23.90
N ALA A 121 4.15 -0.65 25.17
CA ALA A 121 5.19 -0.78 26.18
C ALA A 121 5.65 -2.23 26.33
N GLY A 122 4.72 -3.19 26.43
CA GLY A 122 5.04 -4.60 26.51
C GLY A 122 5.72 -5.14 25.24
N VAL A 123 5.28 -4.72 24.04
CA VAL A 123 5.93 -5.07 22.77
C VAL A 123 7.38 -4.61 22.76
N LYS A 124 7.65 -3.35 23.18
CA LYS A 124 9.01 -2.82 23.27
C LYS A 124 9.90 -3.65 24.20
N ASN A 125 9.32 -4.25 25.23
CA ASN A 125 10.01 -5.06 26.24
C ASN A 125 9.66 -6.56 26.16
N SER A 126 9.37 -7.11 24.97
CA SER A 126 8.99 -8.51 24.76
C SER A 126 10.05 -9.52 25.24
N LYS A 127 11.30 -9.05 25.42
CA LYS A 127 12.35 -9.83 26.07
C LYS A 127 11.98 -10.26 27.49
N HIS A 128 11.22 -9.43 28.19
CA HIS A 128 10.87 -9.63 29.60
C HIS A 128 9.38 -9.80 29.84
N VAL A 129 8.51 -9.36 28.92
CA VAL A 129 7.06 -9.31 29.09
C VAL A 129 6.37 -10.21 28.08
N ALA A 130 5.45 -11.06 28.56
CA ALA A 130 4.50 -11.76 27.72
C ALA A 130 3.24 -10.90 27.50
N LEU A 131 2.64 -10.98 26.30
CA LEU A 131 1.46 -10.21 25.92
C LEU A 131 0.32 -11.12 25.46
N LEU A 132 -0.86 -10.89 26.00
CA LEU A 132 -2.09 -11.54 25.53
C LEU A 132 -3.11 -10.44 25.19
N THR A 133 -3.54 -10.38 23.94
CA THR A 133 -4.47 -9.36 23.46
C THR A 133 -5.79 -9.93 22.92
N ASP A 134 -5.92 -11.27 22.97
CA ASP A 134 -7.10 -11.98 22.53
C ASP A 134 -7.41 -13.16 23.46
N PRO A 135 -8.68 -13.37 23.88
CA PRO A 135 -9.09 -14.52 24.68
C PRO A 135 -8.70 -15.89 24.07
N ALA A 136 -8.62 -15.98 22.74
CA ALA A 136 -8.21 -17.20 22.04
C ALA A 136 -6.76 -17.66 22.39
N GLN A 137 -5.93 -16.75 22.91
CA GLN A 137 -4.55 -17.05 23.33
C GLN A 137 -4.49 -17.70 24.74
N TYR A 138 -5.55 -17.58 25.56
CA TYR A 138 -5.51 -18.02 26.94
C TYR A 138 -5.30 -19.52 27.12
N PRO A 139 -5.92 -20.43 26.35
CA PRO A 139 -5.72 -21.88 26.51
C PRO A 139 -4.26 -22.30 26.32
N GLU A 140 -3.61 -21.85 25.24
CA GLU A 140 -2.19 -22.13 24.99
C GLU A 140 -1.28 -21.57 26.10
N PHE A 141 -1.58 -20.34 26.53
CA PHE A 141 -0.83 -19.69 27.61
C PHE A 141 -0.94 -20.48 28.92
N ILE A 142 -2.14 -20.89 29.29
CA ILE A 142 -2.42 -21.66 30.52
C ILE A 142 -1.67 -23.00 30.50
N GLU A 143 -1.66 -23.73 29.39
CA GLU A 143 -1.00 -25.00 29.24
C GLU A 143 0.50 -24.95 29.57
N LYS A 144 1.15 -23.86 29.17
CA LYS A 144 2.60 -23.66 29.31
C LYS A 144 3.00 -22.82 30.53
N LEU A 145 2.03 -22.27 31.28
CA LEU A 145 2.28 -21.29 32.36
C LEU A 145 3.27 -21.81 33.43
N ALA A 146 3.14 -23.06 33.84
CA ALA A 146 4.01 -23.65 34.88
C ALA A 146 5.47 -23.79 34.42
N GLN A 147 5.70 -23.99 33.13
CA GLN A 147 7.02 -24.19 32.53
C GLN A 147 7.71 -22.85 32.20
N GLY A 148 6.92 -21.77 32.15
CA GLY A 148 7.36 -20.46 31.66
C GLY A 148 7.48 -20.44 30.13
N PHE A 149 7.92 -19.30 29.60
CA PHE A 149 7.89 -19.02 28.16
C PHE A 149 9.28 -18.65 27.63
N ASP A 150 9.65 -19.21 26.49
CA ASP A 150 10.86 -18.85 25.78
C ASP A 150 10.72 -17.52 25.01
N GLN A 151 11.81 -17.05 24.44
CA GLN A 151 11.80 -15.77 23.69
C GLN A 151 10.93 -15.84 22.43
N SER A 152 10.97 -16.97 21.73
CA SER A 152 10.21 -17.14 20.47
C SER A 152 8.69 -17.03 20.70
N GLN A 153 8.20 -17.58 21.83
CA GLN A 153 6.79 -17.47 22.20
C GLN A 153 6.41 -16.03 22.55
N ARG A 154 7.24 -15.32 23.31
CA ARG A 154 7.01 -13.90 23.65
C ARG A 154 7.04 -13.02 22.40
N ASP A 155 7.98 -13.24 21.50
CA ASP A 155 8.09 -12.49 20.24
C ASP A 155 6.87 -12.71 19.33
N ARG A 156 6.34 -13.95 19.28
CA ARG A 156 5.11 -14.23 18.55
C ARG A 156 3.94 -13.43 19.13
N TRP A 157 3.71 -13.49 20.43
CA TRP A 157 2.64 -12.73 21.08
C TRP A 157 2.83 -11.21 20.96
N ALA A 158 4.07 -10.73 20.97
CA ALA A 158 4.36 -9.31 20.76
C ALA A 158 4.00 -8.86 19.33
N LYS A 159 4.27 -9.69 18.31
CA LYS A 159 3.86 -9.43 16.93
C LYS A 159 2.34 -9.42 16.80
N ASP A 160 1.66 -10.41 17.38
CA ASP A 160 0.19 -10.50 17.38
C ASP A 160 -0.43 -9.26 18.07
N ALA A 161 0.14 -8.87 19.21
CA ALA A 161 -0.30 -7.70 19.95
C ALA A 161 -0.11 -6.40 19.18
N LEU A 162 1.01 -6.23 18.48
CA LEU A 162 1.26 -5.04 17.66
C LEU A 162 0.32 -5.00 16.45
N LEU A 163 0.05 -6.15 15.82
CA LEU A 163 -0.94 -6.24 14.75
C LEU A 163 -2.35 -5.87 15.23
N LYS A 164 -2.71 -6.30 16.45
CA LYS A 164 -3.99 -5.91 17.06
C LYS A 164 -4.09 -4.39 17.29
N VAL A 165 -3.01 -3.75 17.74
CA VAL A 165 -2.93 -2.28 17.88
C VAL A 165 -3.05 -1.59 16.52
N ALA A 166 -2.33 -2.05 15.51
CA ALA A 166 -2.40 -1.48 14.16
C ALA A 166 -3.82 -1.55 13.57
N ASN A 167 -4.48 -2.71 13.69
CA ASN A 167 -5.88 -2.86 13.27
C ASN A 167 -6.84 -1.95 14.05
N TYR A 168 -6.59 -1.75 15.34
CA TYR A 168 -7.38 -0.83 16.17
C TYR A 168 -7.21 0.62 15.73
N ASP A 169 -5.98 1.07 15.46
CA ASP A 169 -5.69 2.41 14.95
C ASP A 169 -6.32 2.63 13.56
N LEU A 170 -6.27 1.64 12.67
CA LEU A 170 -6.96 1.69 11.37
C LEU A 170 -8.49 1.79 11.53
N ALA A 171 -9.08 1.08 12.49
CA ALA A 171 -10.50 1.18 12.79
C ALA A 171 -10.89 2.57 13.33
N ILE A 172 -10.01 3.23 14.10
CA ILE A 172 -10.20 4.62 14.52
C ILE A 172 -10.09 5.57 13.33
N LEU A 173 -9.04 5.42 12.50
CA LEU A 173 -8.85 6.24 11.31
C LEU A 173 -10.04 6.16 10.36
N SER A 174 -10.62 4.98 10.18
CA SER A 174 -11.82 4.80 9.34
C SER A 174 -13.05 5.57 9.85
N LYS A 175 -13.09 5.92 11.14
CA LYS A 175 -14.16 6.74 11.73
C LYS A 175 -13.87 8.24 11.66
N LEU A 176 -12.60 8.62 11.55
CA LEU A 176 -12.16 10.01 11.50
C LEU A 176 -11.96 10.52 10.07
N GLY A 177 -11.94 9.62 9.08
CA GLY A 177 -11.77 9.98 7.68
C GLY A 177 -12.94 10.77 7.11
N GLN A 178 -12.69 11.48 6.01
CA GLN A 178 -13.75 12.16 5.26
C GLN A 178 -14.65 11.09 4.60
N PRO A 179 -15.96 11.07 4.90
CA PRO A 179 -16.88 10.13 4.29
C PRO A 179 -16.94 10.33 2.77
N LEU A 180 -16.94 9.23 2.03
CA LEU A 180 -17.23 9.21 0.62
C LEU A 180 -18.68 8.78 0.40
N ARG A 181 -19.23 9.10 -0.77
CA ARG A 181 -20.61 8.77 -1.11
C ARG A 181 -20.90 7.28 -0.96
N TYR A 182 -19.98 6.43 -1.37
CA TYR A 182 -19.93 4.97 -1.20
C TYR A 182 -18.54 4.45 -1.60
N GLY A 183 -18.26 3.17 -1.40
CA GLY A 183 -17.01 2.51 -1.79
C GLY A 183 -16.96 2.19 -3.29
N GLU A 184 -16.32 1.10 -3.65
CA GLU A 184 -16.31 0.61 -5.04
C GLU A 184 -17.74 0.38 -5.55
N ASN A 185 -18.62 -0.12 -4.66
CA ASN A 185 -20.02 -0.40 -4.96
C ASN A 185 -20.96 0.38 -4.03
N PRO A 186 -22.20 0.68 -4.48
CA PRO A 186 -23.14 1.54 -3.74
C PRO A 186 -23.50 1.06 -2.33
N HIS A 187 -23.39 -0.22 -2.04
CA HIS A 187 -23.69 -0.80 -0.72
C HIS A 187 -22.52 -0.74 0.26
N GLN A 188 -21.32 -0.32 -0.19
CA GLN A 188 -20.12 -0.25 0.63
C GLN A 188 -19.93 1.16 1.18
N SER A 189 -19.78 1.32 2.50
CA SER A 189 -19.33 2.57 3.09
C SER A 189 -17.83 2.76 2.85
N ALA A 190 -17.40 4.00 2.64
CA ALA A 190 -16.00 4.35 2.44
C ALA A 190 -15.66 5.70 3.04
N VAL A 191 -14.38 5.86 3.36
CA VAL A 191 -13.78 7.12 3.80
C VAL A 191 -12.43 7.31 3.11
N VAL A 192 -12.01 8.54 2.93
CA VAL A 192 -10.64 8.88 2.59
C VAL A 192 -9.94 9.47 3.82
N VAL A 193 -8.70 9.05 4.05
CA VAL A 193 -7.84 9.54 5.13
C VAL A 193 -6.51 9.98 4.55
N GLY A 194 -6.11 11.20 4.82
CA GLY A 194 -4.86 11.79 4.35
C GLY A 194 -5.03 13.26 4.00
N ASP A 195 -3.92 13.99 3.98
CA ASP A 195 -3.87 15.43 3.72
C ASP A 195 -2.85 15.80 2.64
N LYS A 196 -2.28 14.80 1.98
CA LYS A 196 -1.25 14.98 0.95
C LYS A 196 -1.57 14.21 -0.32
N LEU A 197 -0.91 14.60 -1.40
CA LEU A 197 -1.05 13.97 -2.72
C LEU A 197 -2.52 13.79 -3.11
N ILE A 198 -2.89 12.60 -3.59
CA ILE A 198 -4.27 12.32 -4.04
C ILE A 198 -5.28 12.42 -2.90
N ALA A 199 -4.95 11.93 -1.69
CA ALA A 199 -5.87 11.98 -0.55
C ALA A 199 -6.16 13.42 -0.07
N GLY A 200 -5.18 14.33 -0.19
CA GLY A 200 -5.28 15.76 0.16
C GLY A 200 -5.37 16.69 -1.05
N ALA A 201 -5.66 16.17 -2.23
CA ALA A 201 -5.71 16.96 -3.45
C ALA A 201 -6.80 18.04 -3.42
N LYS A 202 -6.49 19.23 -3.96
CA LYS A 202 -7.43 20.34 -3.99
C LYS A 202 -8.39 20.23 -5.18
N ILE A 203 -9.67 20.04 -4.91
CA ILE A 203 -10.72 20.08 -5.92
C ILE A 203 -11.06 21.55 -6.23
N LEU A 204 -10.75 22.00 -7.44
CA LEU A 204 -10.94 23.38 -7.89
C LEU A 204 -12.33 23.61 -8.51
N SER A 205 -12.94 22.56 -9.03
CA SER A 205 -14.26 22.59 -9.68
C SER A 205 -14.83 21.17 -9.79
N GLY A 206 -16.15 21.09 -10.00
CA GLY A 206 -16.88 19.85 -10.17
C GLY A 206 -17.43 19.27 -8.86
N LYS A 207 -17.92 18.04 -8.94
CA LYS A 207 -18.48 17.30 -7.81
C LYS A 207 -17.39 16.73 -6.91
N GLU A 208 -17.76 16.25 -5.72
CA GLU A 208 -16.87 15.47 -4.87
C GLU A 208 -16.36 14.21 -5.59
N MET A 209 -15.15 13.79 -5.24
CA MET A 209 -14.56 12.56 -5.76
C MET A 209 -15.21 11.35 -5.11
N SER A 210 -15.53 10.34 -5.91
CA SER A 210 -15.92 9.02 -5.43
C SER A 210 -14.71 8.17 -5.07
N TYR A 211 -14.92 7.05 -4.38
CA TYR A 211 -13.89 6.05 -4.13
C TYR A 211 -13.15 5.66 -5.42
N ASN A 212 -13.89 5.32 -6.48
CA ASN A 212 -13.30 4.94 -7.78
C ASN A 212 -12.51 6.10 -8.40
N ASN A 213 -12.96 7.35 -8.23
CA ASN A 213 -12.19 8.50 -8.71
C ASN A 213 -10.85 8.63 -7.98
N TYR A 214 -10.80 8.39 -6.67
CA TYR A 214 -9.52 8.41 -5.93
C TYR A 214 -8.57 7.31 -6.41
N VAL A 215 -9.07 6.10 -6.63
CA VAL A 215 -8.26 4.95 -7.08
C VAL A 215 -7.71 5.19 -8.49
N ASP A 216 -8.57 5.66 -9.42
CA ASP A 216 -8.14 5.99 -10.79
C ASP A 216 -7.20 7.20 -10.82
N ALA A 217 -7.44 8.19 -9.95
CA ALA A 217 -6.59 9.37 -9.79
C ALA A 217 -5.16 9.02 -9.32
N ASP A 218 -5.04 8.12 -8.36
CA ASP A 218 -3.74 7.62 -7.87
C ASP A 218 -2.98 6.91 -8.99
N ALA A 219 -3.64 6.01 -9.72
CA ALA A 219 -3.05 5.34 -10.88
C ALA A 219 -2.62 6.33 -11.97
N ALA A 220 -3.47 7.34 -12.26
CA ALA A 220 -3.19 8.36 -13.26
C ALA A 220 -1.96 9.20 -12.90
N TRP A 221 -1.90 9.66 -11.65
CA TRP A 221 -0.79 10.46 -11.15
C TRP A 221 0.53 9.69 -11.12
N LYS A 222 0.52 8.46 -10.64
CA LYS A 222 1.68 7.56 -10.68
C LYS A 222 2.19 7.35 -12.10
N THR A 223 1.28 7.20 -13.06
CA THR A 223 1.64 6.97 -14.46
C THR A 223 2.37 8.16 -15.07
N VAL A 224 1.83 9.38 -14.97
CA VAL A 224 2.46 10.55 -15.61
C VAL A 224 3.76 10.99 -14.93
N ASN A 225 3.94 10.70 -13.65
CA ASN A 225 5.17 11.02 -12.92
C ASN A 225 6.36 10.09 -13.25
N CYS A 226 6.16 9.06 -14.07
CA CYS A 226 7.26 8.28 -14.62
C CYS A 226 8.01 9.02 -15.76
N TYR A 227 7.53 10.21 -16.17
CA TYR A 227 8.05 10.96 -17.32
C TYR A 227 8.42 12.38 -16.93
N THR A 228 9.47 12.92 -17.57
CA THR A 228 9.93 14.31 -17.42
C THR A 228 9.39 15.22 -18.52
N GLU A 229 9.14 14.66 -19.69
CA GLU A 229 8.55 15.34 -20.85
C GLU A 229 7.06 15.65 -20.58
N PRO A 230 6.45 16.64 -21.27
CA PRO A 230 5.01 16.87 -21.18
C PRO A 230 4.23 15.58 -21.51
N THR A 231 3.53 15.05 -20.53
CA THR A 231 2.89 13.73 -20.61
C THR A 231 1.44 13.78 -20.14
N ILE A 232 0.58 13.11 -20.91
CA ILE A 232 -0.83 12.85 -20.58
C ILE A 232 -1.05 11.34 -20.45
N ALA A 233 -1.84 10.95 -19.47
CA ALA A 233 -2.37 9.59 -19.35
C ALA A 233 -3.89 9.62 -19.18
N PHE A 234 -4.58 8.73 -19.88
CA PHE A 234 -5.99 8.39 -19.67
C PHE A 234 -6.06 7.07 -18.92
N ILE A 235 -6.76 7.09 -17.78
CA ILE A 235 -6.92 5.93 -16.90
C ILE A 235 -8.40 5.56 -16.80
N LYS A 236 -8.67 4.28 -16.81
CA LYS A 236 -10.00 3.74 -16.50
C LYS A 236 -9.84 2.42 -15.76
N HIS A 237 -10.56 2.30 -14.62
CA HIS A 237 -10.50 1.12 -13.75
C HIS A 237 -9.06 0.80 -13.29
N SER A 238 -8.33 1.86 -12.88
CA SER A 238 -6.92 1.81 -12.42
C SER A 238 -5.90 1.38 -13.50
N ILE A 239 -6.30 1.36 -14.77
CA ILE A 239 -5.44 0.89 -15.86
C ILE A 239 -5.33 1.99 -16.93
N PRO A 240 -4.11 2.26 -17.43
CA PRO A 240 -3.91 3.14 -18.57
C PRO A 240 -4.58 2.58 -19.83
N CYS A 241 -5.43 3.38 -20.47
CA CYS A 241 -5.93 3.11 -21.81
C CYS A 241 -5.19 3.93 -22.89
N GLY A 242 -4.46 4.96 -22.47
CA GLY A 242 -3.57 5.71 -23.32
C GLY A 242 -2.55 6.48 -22.50
N ILE A 243 -1.30 6.53 -22.96
CA ILE A 243 -0.21 7.34 -22.41
C ILE A 243 0.54 7.93 -23.60
N ALA A 244 0.90 9.22 -23.52
CA ALA A 244 1.78 9.82 -24.50
C ALA A 244 2.62 10.95 -23.91
N SER A 245 3.87 11.04 -24.36
CA SER A 245 4.77 12.17 -24.15
C SER A 245 5.00 12.88 -25.46
N ALA A 246 4.97 14.22 -25.45
CA ALA A 246 5.14 15.03 -26.66
C ALA A 246 5.78 16.38 -26.29
N PRO A 247 6.21 17.19 -27.28
CA PRO A 247 6.76 18.52 -27.01
C PRO A 247 5.80 19.48 -26.30
N THR A 248 4.48 19.28 -26.42
CA THR A 248 3.44 20.04 -25.72
C THR A 248 2.40 19.10 -25.12
N LEU A 249 1.73 19.54 -24.03
CA LEU A 249 0.66 18.75 -23.44
C LEU A 249 -0.54 18.55 -24.38
N SER A 250 -0.83 19.52 -25.28
CA SER A 250 -1.91 19.37 -26.26
C SER A 250 -1.62 18.23 -27.24
N LYS A 251 -0.38 18.13 -27.74
CA LYS A 251 0.04 17.00 -28.56
C LYS A 251 0.06 15.67 -27.82
N ALA A 252 0.52 15.69 -26.56
CA ALA A 252 0.46 14.51 -25.69
C ALA A 252 -1.00 14.05 -25.48
N PHE A 253 -1.94 14.97 -25.30
CA PHE A 253 -3.37 14.68 -25.17
C PHE A 253 -3.92 13.99 -26.40
N GLU A 254 -3.73 14.58 -27.59
CA GLU A 254 -4.18 13.99 -28.86
C GLU A 254 -3.63 12.59 -29.08
N SER A 255 -2.32 12.39 -28.86
CA SER A 255 -1.64 11.12 -29.06
C SER A 255 -2.09 10.07 -28.03
N SER A 256 -2.26 10.46 -26.77
CA SER A 256 -2.73 9.58 -25.71
C SER A 256 -4.18 9.13 -25.95
N LEU A 257 -5.06 10.05 -26.33
CA LEU A 257 -6.46 9.77 -26.68
C LEU A 257 -6.56 8.81 -27.86
N ALA A 258 -5.70 8.97 -28.87
CA ALA A 258 -5.68 8.12 -30.06
C ALA A 258 -5.27 6.66 -29.77
N SER A 259 -4.73 6.37 -28.62
CA SER A 259 -4.42 4.98 -28.18
C SER A 259 -5.70 4.13 -28.11
N ASP A 260 -6.70 4.61 -27.34
CA ASP A 260 -8.00 3.95 -27.18
C ASP A 260 -9.07 5.01 -26.85
N PRO A 261 -9.62 5.71 -27.83
CA PRO A 261 -10.60 6.77 -27.61
C PRO A 261 -11.93 6.26 -27.02
N ILE A 262 -12.25 4.98 -27.24
CA ILE A 262 -13.48 4.37 -26.71
C ILE A 262 -13.35 4.22 -25.19
N SER A 263 -12.25 3.68 -24.70
CA SER A 263 -12.02 3.47 -23.27
C SER A 263 -11.74 4.79 -22.52
N ALA A 264 -11.14 5.76 -23.17
CA ALA A 264 -10.84 7.08 -22.60
C ALA A 264 -12.13 7.85 -22.19
N PHE A 265 -13.24 7.64 -22.88
CA PHE A 265 -14.52 8.27 -22.54
C PHE A 265 -14.97 7.92 -21.12
N GLY A 266 -15.25 8.94 -20.30
CA GLY A 266 -15.61 8.78 -18.89
C GLY A 266 -14.45 8.31 -17.99
N GLY A 267 -13.22 8.39 -18.46
CA GLY A 267 -12.03 8.09 -17.69
C GLY A 267 -11.49 9.26 -16.87
N VAL A 268 -10.36 9.04 -16.23
CA VAL A 268 -9.56 10.04 -15.49
C VAL A 268 -8.35 10.43 -16.33
N ILE A 269 -8.09 11.73 -16.41
CA ILE A 269 -6.93 12.27 -17.13
C ILE A 269 -5.93 12.81 -16.12
N ALA A 270 -4.65 12.50 -16.31
CA ALA A 270 -3.56 13.19 -15.61
C ALA A 270 -2.62 13.87 -16.59
N ALA A 271 -2.13 15.04 -16.19
CA ALA A 271 -1.05 15.78 -16.85
C ALA A 271 0.07 16.03 -15.83
N ASN A 272 1.34 15.80 -16.21
CA ASN A 272 2.47 16.03 -15.32
C ASN A 272 2.97 17.49 -15.29
N GLN A 273 2.39 18.37 -16.08
CA GLN A 273 2.72 19.79 -16.15
C GLN A 273 1.45 20.64 -16.06
N LEU A 274 1.63 21.98 -16.00
CA LEU A 274 0.55 22.95 -15.94
C LEU A 274 -0.35 22.84 -17.18
N VAL A 275 -1.65 22.66 -16.96
CA VAL A 275 -2.68 22.62 -17.99
C VAL A 275 -3.03 24.04 -18.43
N ASP A 276 -2.84 24.32 -19.69
CA ASP A 276 -3.16 25.59 -20.33
C ASP A 276 -4.54 25.60 -21.02
N LYS A 277 -4.89 26.72 -21.65
CA LYS A 277 -6.14 26.89 -22.40
C LYS A 277 -6.30 25.86 -23.53
N GLU A 278 -5.21 25.51 -24.21
CA GLU A 278 -5.24 24.62 -25.38
C GLU A 278 -5.66 23.22 -24.95
N VAL A 279 -5.01 22.65 -23.91
CA VAL A 279 -5.41 21.37 -23.33
C VAL A 279 -6.83 21.41 -22.76
N ALA A 280 -7.18 22.50 -22.04
CA ALA A 280 -8.54 22.64 -21.50
C ALA A 280 -9.61 22.61 -22.59
N THR A 281 -9.34 23.20 -23.78
CA THR A 281 -10.25 23.16 -24.93
C THR A 281 -10.48 21.72 -25.39
N LEU A 282 -9.43 20.92 -25.51
CA LEU A 282 -9.53 19.49 -25.89
C LEU A 282 -10.31 18.69 -24.84
N VAL A 283 -10.06 18.95 -23.55
CA VAL A 283 -10.75 18.23 -22.45
C VAL A 283 -12.25 18.47 -22.47
N ILE A 284 -12.71 19.69 -22.75
CA ILE A 284 -14.14 20.01 -22.73
C ILE A 284 -14.93 19.45 -23.92
N GLU A 285 -14.29 18.96 -24.97
CA GLU A 285 -14.97 18.37 -26.14
C GLU A 285 -15.70 17.05 -25.79
N ASN A 286 -15.19 16.31 -24.82
CA ASN A 286 -15.74 15.02 -24.42
C ASN A 286 -16.12 14.98 -22.93
N PHE A 287 -16.66 13.86 -22.50
CA PHE A 287 -16.96 13.61 -21.09
C PHE A 287 -15.82 12.85 -20.42
N TYR A 288 -15.28 13.42 -19.34
CA TYR A 288 -14.30 12.80 -18.44
C TYR A 288 -14.72 13.00 -16.98
N GLU A 289 -14.36 12.08 -16.11
CA GLU A 289 -14.72 12.12 -14.69
C GLU A 289 -13.81 13.10 -13.91
N VAL A 290 -12.50 13.05 -14.15
CA VAL A 290 -11.50 13.79 -13.39
C VAL A 290 -10.38 14.25 -14.34
N LEU A 291 -9.87 15.46 -14.11
CA LEU A 291 -8.62 15.95 -14.67
C LEU A 291 -7.69 16.36 -13.52
N ILE A 292 -6.47 15.79 -13.50
CA ILE A 292 -5.47 16.02 -12.46
C ILE A 292 -4.23 16.65 -13.07
N ALA A 293 -3.74 17.71 -12.43
CA ALA A 293 -2.50 18.36 -12.83
C ALA A 293 -1.83 19.09 -11.65
N PRO A 294 -0.54 19.46 -11.75
CA PRO A 294 0.13 20.29 -10.74
C PRO A 294 -0.41 21.73 -10.71
N GLY A 295 -1.03 22.18 -11.78
CA GLY A 295 -1.63 23.51 -11.88
C GLY A 295 -2.41 23.71 -13.17
N TYR A 296 -3.09 24.85 -13.23
CA TYR A 296 -3.93 25.26 -14.35
C TYR A 296 -3.76 26.75 -14.60
N SER A 297 -3.76 27.18 -15.87
CA SER A 297 -3.86 28.63 -16.17
C SER A 297 -5.26 29.15 -15.84
N ASP A 298 -5.40 30.46 -15.63
CA ASP A 298 -6.71 31.07 -15.32
C ASP A 298 -7.70 30.84 -16.45
N GLU A 299 -7.25 30.91 -17.71
CA GLU A 299 -8.05 30.64 -18.90
C GLU A 299 -8.50 29.19 -18.96
N ALA A 300 -7.61 28.25 -18.62
CA ALA A 300 -7.95 26.82 -18.54
C ALA A 300 -9.02 26.57 -17.48
N LEU A 301 -8.84 27.12 -16.27
CA LEU A 301 -9.82 26.98 -15.19
C LEU A 301 -11.19 27.54 -15.57
N LYS A 302 -11.22 28.67 -16.26
CA LYS A 302 -12.48 29.27 -16.73
C LYS A 302 -13.22 28.35 -17.70
N LEU A 303 -12.51 27.71 -18.63
CA LEU A 303 -13.09 26.74 -19.56
C LEU A 303 -13.55 25.47 -18.85
N LEU A 304 -12.69 24.87 -18.02
CA LEU A 304 -12.98 23.61 -17.36
C LEU A 304 -14.18 23.70 -16.39
N LYS A 305 -14.36 24.85 -15.72
CA LYS A 305 -15.52 25.12 -14.86
C LYS A 305 -16.88 25.09 -15.59
N SER A 306 -16.89 25.21 -16.92
CA SER A 306 -18.14 25.04 -17.70
C SER A 306 -18.68 23.61 -17.69
N LYS A 307 -17.85 22.62 -17.31
CA LYS A 307 -18.21 21.21 -17.22
C LYS A 307 -18.49 20.83 -15.75
N GLU A 308 -19.72 21.01 -15.30
CA GLU A 308 -20.15 20.77 -13.89
C GLU A 308 -19.82 19.39 -13.36
N ASN A 309 -19.73 18.37 -14.21
CA ASN A 309 -19.46 17.00 -13.82
C ASN A 309 -17.96 16.63 -13.81
N LEU A 310 -17.09 17.48 -14.39
CA LEU A 310 -15.64 17.27 -14.40
C LEU A 310 -15.02 17.74 -13.09
N ARG A 311 -14.36 16.82 -12.36
CA ARG A 311 -13.57 17.18 -11.19
C ARG A 311 -12.21 17.69 -11.67
N VAL A 312 -11.94 18.98 -11.46
CA VAL A 312 -10.65 19.58 -11.74
C VAL A 312 -9.83 19.57 -10.47
N VAL A 313 -8.77 18.76 -10.46
CA VAL A 313 -8.02 18.43 -9.25
C VAL A 313 -6.58 18.94 -9.37
N GLN A 314 -6.17 19.76 -8.41
CA GLN A 314 -4.79 20.23 -8.30
C GLN A 314 -4.06 19.39 -7.26
N ILE A 315 -2.87 18.90 -7.62
CA ILE A 315 -2.00 18.11 -6.77
C ILE A 315 -0.60 18.69 -6.71
N SER A 316 0.03 18.62 -5.54
CA SER A 316 1.46 18.97 -5.42
C SER A 316 2.33 17.89 -6.09
N PRO A 317 3.41 18.24 -6.77
CA PRO A 317 4.34 17.28 -7.36
C PRO A 317 5.21 16.53 -6.35
N ASP A 318 4.96 16.66 -5.05
CA ASP A 318 5.70 15.96 -4.01
C ASP A 318 5.62 14.42 -4.19
N GLN A 319 6.77 13.75 -4.17
CA GLN A 319 6.91 12.31 -4.35
C GLN A 319 7.42 11.69 -3.05
N SER A 320 6.65 11.72 -1.97
CA SER A 320 7.03 10.99 -0.77
C SER A 320 6.87 9.47 -1.00
N SER A 321 7.98 8.74 -1.06
CA SER A 321 7.96 7.28 -1.09
C SER A 321 7.60 6.73 0.28
N SER A 322 6.36 6.34 0.49
CA SER A 322 5.93 5.54 1.64
C SER A 322 5.96 4.06 1.27
N LEU A 323 6.12 3.18 2.28
CA LEU A 323 5.92 1.76 2.08
C LEU A 323 4.54 1.49 1.47
N GLU A 324 4.48 0.61 0.50
CA GLU A 324 3.21 0.10 -0.01
C GLU A 324 2.65 -0.95 0.94
N LEU A 325 1.37 -0.81 1.25
CA LEU A 325 0.62 -1.68 2.13
C LEU A 325 -0.48 -2.37 1.34
N LYS A 326 -0.49 -3.69 1.33
CA LYS A 326 -1.57 -4.49 0.77
C LYS A 326 -2.21 -5.33 1.86
N GLN A 327 -3.49 -5.12 2.13
CA GLN A 327 -4.22 -5.95 3.07
C GLN A 327 -4.46 -7.34 2.48
N ILE A 328 -4.21 -8.37 3.29
CA ILE A 328 -4.54 -9.77 2.99
C ILE A 328 -5.37 -10.35 4.13
N LEU A 329 -5.94 -11.54 3.95
CA LEU A 329 -6.65 -12.22 5.03
C LEU A 329 -5.70 -12.48 6.20
N GLY A 330 -6.03 -11.92 7.37
CA GLY A 330 -5.26 -12.08 8.60
C GLY A 330 -4.06 -11.14 8.77
N GLY A 331 -3.79 -10.22 7.84
CA GLY A 331 -2.66 -9.30 7.99
C GLY A 331 -2.38 -8.39 6.81
N PHE A 332 -1.13 -7.98 6.70
CA PHE A 332 -0.66 -7.04 5.68
C PHE A 332 0.64 -7.51 5.04
N LEU A 333 0.79 -7.22 3.76
CA LEU A 333 2.08 -7.25 3.06
C LEU A 333 2.63 -5.83 2.98
N PHE A 334 3.92 -5.70 3.23
CA PHE A 334 4.65 -4.45 3.10
C PHE A 334 5.75 -4.63 2.06
N GLN A 335 5.88 -3.67 1.15
CA GLN A 335 6.99 -3.61 0.21
C GLN A 335 7.43 -2.18 -0.03
N GLN A 336 8.65 -2.01 -0.52
CA GLN A 336 9.07 -0.73 -1.08
C GLN A 336 8.32 -0.48 -2.39
N PRO A 337 7.97 0.78 -2.72
CA PRO A 337 7.39 1.11 -4.01
C PRO A 337 8.35 0.68 -5.13
N ASP A 338 7.80 0.13 -6.20
CA ASP A 338 8.55 -0.12 -7.41
C ASP A 338 8.89 1.21 -8.09
N GLN A 339 10.16 1.57 -8.15
CA GLN A 339 10.65 2.80 -8.75
C GLN A 339 11.47 2.47 -10.01
N LEU A 340 11.58 3.46 -10.93
CA LEU A 340 12.43 3.37 -12.13
C LEU A 340 13.84 3.86 -11.81
N ASP A 341 14.48 3.23 -10.84
CA ASP A 341 15.79 3.62 -10.29
C ASP A 341 16.85 2.52 -10.38
N GLN A 342 16.49 1.38 -10.96
CA GLN A 342 17.42 0.29 -11.17
C GLN A 342 18.28 0.54 -12.41
N ALA A 343 19.50 -0.01 -12.44
CA ALA A 343 20.39 0.13 -13.59
C ALA A 343 19.74 -0.33 -14.91
N GLY A 344 18.89 -1.37 -14.86
CA GLY A 344 18.14 -1.88 -16.02
C GLY A 344 17.02 -0.97 -16.52
N ASP A 345 16.75 0.15 -15.85
CA ASP A 345 15.77 1.15 -16.31
C ASP A 345 16.37 2.19 -17.26
N ASP A 346 17.69 2.30 -17.27
CA ASP A 346 18.42 3.12 -18.25
C ASP A 346 18.76 2.30 -19.50
N PHE A 347 18.32 2.75 -20.67
CA PHE A 347 18.64 2.14 -21.96
C PHE A 347 20.14 1.86 -22.14
N LYS A 348 21.01 2.69 -21.60
CA LYS A 348 22.46 2.52 -21.71
C LYS A 348 22.97 1.21 -21.09
N MET A 349 22.23 0.64 -20.19
CA MET A 349 22.55 -0.61 -19.50
C MET A 349 21.91 -1.84 -20.16
N TRP A 350 21.01 -1.63 -21.13
CA TRP A 350 20.33 -2.74 -21.80
C TRP A 350 21.29 -3.52 -22.71
N LYS A 351 21.10 -4.81 -22.76
CA LYS A 351 21.89 -5.70 -23.64
C LYS A 351 21.12 -5.98 -24.92
N LEU A 352 21.66 -5.60 -26.05
CA LEU A 352 21.17 -6.06 -27.37
C LEU A 352 21.52 -7.54 -27.53
N VAL A 353 20.51 -8.41 -27.64
CA VAL A 353 20.67 -9.88 -27.75
C VAL A 353 20.24 -10.43 -29.11
N ALA A 354 19.47 -9.66 -29.87
CA ALA A 354 19.08 -10.00 -31.25
C ALA A 354 18.99 -8.73 -32.10
N GLY A 355 19.14 -8.86 -33.42
CA GLY A 355 19.06 -7.79 -34.41
C GLY A 355 20.31 -6.91 -34.47
N ALA A 356 20.24 -5.83 -35.23
CA ALA A 356 21.35 -4.92 -35.50
C ALA A 356 21.34 -3.64 -34.59
N GLY A 357 20.40 -3.56 -33.65
CA GLY A 357 20.11 -2.34 -32.90
C GLY A 357 19.01 -1.51 -33.57
N VAL A 358 18.68 -0.39 -32.96
CA VAL A 358 17.58 0.50 -33.40
C VAL A 358 18.04 1.94 -33.53
N GLU A 359 17.30 2.74 -34.27
CA GLU A 359 17.55 4.17 -34.42
C GLU A 359 17.22 4.96 -33.12
N LYS A 360 17.75 6.17 -33.02
CA LYS A 360 17.58 7.03 -31.82
C LYS A 360 16.10 7.29 -31.48
N SER A 361 15.24 7.44 -32.48
CA SER A 361 13.79 7.58 -32.29
C SER A 361 13.16 6.35 -31.65
N GLN A 362 13.55 5.17 -32.10
CA GLN A 362 13.07 3.88 -31.57
C GLN A 362 13.62 3.59 -30.15
N ILE A 363 14.82 4.10 -29.81
CA ILE A 363 15.35 4.06 -28.43
C ILE A 363 14.45 4.88 -27.51
N ALA A 364 14.01 6.05 -27.95
CA ALA A 364 13.07 6.87 -27.18
C ALA A 364 11.73 6.17 -26.98
N ASP A 365 11.22 5.51 -28.03
CA ASP A 365 9.98 4.73 -27.98
C ASP A 365 10.10 3.51 -27.05
N LEU A 366 11.22 2.78 -27.09
CA LEU A 366 11.48 1.65 -26.18
C LEU A 366 11.58 2.10 -24.73
N SER A 367 12.28 3.19 -24.47
CA SER A 367 12.41 3.78 -23.12
C SER A 367 11.06 4.29 -22.61
N PHE A 368 10.25 4.88 -23.47
CA PHE A 368 8.89 5.28 -23.17
C PHE A 368 8.00 4.07 -22.84
N ALA A 369 8.03 3.04 -23.69
CA ALA A 369 7.24 1.81 -23.51
C ALA A 369 7.63 1.06 -22.23
N TRP A 370 8.94 1.05 -21.90
CA TRP A 370 9.44 0.44 -20.64
C TRP A 370 8.90 1.13 -19.40
N ARG A 371 8.85 2.46 -19.40
CA ARG A 371 8.22 3.25 -18.30
C ARG A 371 6.71 3.04 -18.25
N ALA A 372 6.06 2.91 -19.42
CA ALA A 372 4.61 2.68 -19.50
C ALA A 372 4.22 1.32 -18.91
N VAL A 373 4.96 0.25 -19.24
CA VAL A 373 4.60 -1.13 -18.88
C VAL A 373 4.59 -1.35 -17.37
N LYS A 374 5.41 -0.63 -16.61
CA LYS A 374 5.44 -0.65 -15.14
C LYS A 374 4.09 -0.33 -14.48
N ASN A 375 3.30 0.58 -15.09
CA ASN A 375 2.02 1.03 -14.54
C ASN A 375 0.83 0.20 -15.04
N ILE A 376 1.09 -0.94 -15.66
CA ILE A 376 0.07 -1.80 -16.27
C ILE A 376 0.06 -3.16 -15.56
N ARG A 377 -1.14 -3.64 -15.25
CA ARG A 377 -1.30 -4.92 -14.55
C ARG A 377 -0.73 -6.09 -15.34
N SER A 378 0.08 -6.90 -14.66
CA SER A 378 0.68 -8.13 -15.20
C SER A 378 -0.38 -9.17 -15.63
N ASN A 379 -0.15 -9.97 -16.65
CA ASN A 379 0.93 -9.82 -17.60
C ASN A 379 0.71 -8.59 -18.47
N ALA A 380 1.71 -7.71 -18.62
CA ALA A 380 1.58 -6.46 -19.33
C ALA A 380 2.45 -6.41 -20.60
N ILE A 381 1.83 -5.93 -21.68
CA ILE A 381 2.48 -5.67 -22.97
C ILE A 381 2.09 -4.28 -23.44
N VAL A 382 3.08 -3.48 -23.80
CA VAL A 382 2.88 -2.15 -24.40
C VAL A 382 3.48 -2.11 -25.78
N ILE A 383 2.66 -1.79 -26.78
CA ILE A 383 3.11 -1.43 -28.12
C ILE A 383 3.11 0.09 -28.20
N ALA A 384 4.25 0.66 -28.57
CA ALA A 384 4.44 2.12 -28.62
C ALA A 384 5.09 2.58 -29.91
N LYS A 385 4.76 3.81 -30.32
CA LYS A 385 5.34 4.51 -31.46
C LYS A 385 5.25 6.01 -31.25
N ASN A 386 6.31 6.76 -31.56
CA ASN A 386 6.38 8.20 -31.37
C ASN A 386 6.09 8.63 -29.91
N GLN A 387 6.62 7.90 -28.94
CA GLN A 387 6.41 8.10 -27.50
C GLN A 387 4.93 8.15 -27.10
N ALA A 388 4.10 7.36 -27.77
CA ALA A 388 2.69 7.15 -27.44
C ALA A 388 2.37 5.65 -27.45
N THR A 389 1.56 5.20 -26.50
CA THR A 389 0.99 3.85 -26.56
C THR A 389 0.02 3.77 -27.74
N ILE A 390 0.06 2.67 -28.46
CA ILE A 390 -0.87 2.41 -29.56
C ILE A 390 -1.61 1.08 -29.37
N GLY A 391 -1.15 0.26 -28.43
CA GLY A 391 -1.80 -0.97 -28.03
C GLY A 391 -1.31 -1.42 -26.65
N ILE A 392 -2.23 -1.75 -25.77
CA ILE A 392 -1.94 -2.21 -24.40
C ILE A 392 -2.66 -3.52 -24.18
N GLY A 393 -1.91 -4.55 -23.77
CA GLY A 393 -2.43 -5.81 -23.25
C GLY A 393 -2.13 -5.91 -21.77
N MET A 394 -3.12 -6.29 -20.96
CA MET A 394 -3.05 -6.17 -19.51
C MET A 394 -3.83 -7.25 -18.78
N GLY A 395 -3.38 -7.64 -17.58
CA GLY A 395 -4.14 -8.45 -16.63
C GLY A 395 -4.49 -9.86 -17.09
N GLN A 396 -3.83 -10.36 -18.12
CA GLN A 396 -4.09 -11.70 -18.63
C GLN A 396 -3.30 -12.75 -17.83
N THR A 397 -3.88 -13.93 -17.65
CA THR A 397 -3.23 -15.03 -16.93
C THR A 397 -2.02 -15.61 -17.68
N ASN A 398 -1.97 -15.44 -18.98
CA ASN A 398 -0.82 -15.79 -19.81
C ASN A 398 -0.38 -14.58 -20.66
N ARG A 399 0.91 -14.54 -21.02
CA ARG A 399 1.50 -13.42 -21.74
C ARG A 399 1.06 -13.34 -23.20
N VAL A 400 0.82 -14.48 -23.84
CA VAL A 400 0.40 -14.52 -25.25
C VAL A 400 -0.95 -13.84 -25.47
N ASP A 401 -1.88 -13.93 -24.53
CA ASP A 401 -3.18 -13.25 -24.65
C ASP A 401 -3.03 -11.74 -24.44
N SER A 402 -2.09 -11.30 -23.58
CA SER A 402 -1.74 -9.89 -23.48
C SER A 402 -1.14 -9.36 -24.79
N VAL A 403 -0.28 -10.14 -25.45
CA VAL A 403 0.25 -9.79 -26.77
C VAL A 403 -0.88 -9.66 -27.80
N LYS A 404 -1.79 -10.63 -27.88
CA LYS A 404 -2.95 -10.57 -28.80
C LYS A 404 -3.80 -9.33 -28.54
N ASN A 405 -4.10 -9.01 -27.27
CA ASN A 405 -4.87 -7.84 -26.90
C ASN A 405 -4.16 -6.54 -27.31
N ALA A 406 -2.86 -6.44 -27.07
CA ALA A 406 -2.08 -5.28 -27.49
C ALA A 406 -2.07 -5.10 -29.01
N ILE A 407 -1.86 -6.18 -29.77
CA ILE A 407 -1.88 -6.17 -31.26
C ILE A 407 -3.27 -5.79 -31.77
N ASN A 408 -4.34 -6.37 -31.24
CA ASN A 408 -5.71 -6.07 -31.64
C ASN A 408 -6.05 -4.58 -31.44
N ARG A 409 -5.55 -3.95 -30.35
CA ARG A 409 -5.71 -2.52 -30.09
C ARG A 409 -4.86 -1.66 -31.02
N ALA A 410 -3.63 -2.09 -31.29
CA ALA A 410 -2.73 -1.37 -32.19
C ALA A 410 -3.22 -1.40 -33.65
N GLY A 411 -3.76 -2.54 -34.08
CA GLY A 411 -4.12 -2.78 -35.49
C GLY A 411 -2.92 -2.52 -36.41
N ASP A 412 -3.16 -1.92 -37.55
CA ASP A 412 -2.11 -1.60 -38.56
C ASP A 412 -1.03 -0.63 -38.04
N ARG A 413 -1.30 0.07 -36.92
CA ARG A 413 -0.32 0.96 -36.28
C ARG A 413 0.87 0.20 -35.68
N ALA A 414 0.73 -1.13 -35.44
CA ALA A 414 1.80 -1.97 -34.93
C ALA A 414 3.01 -2.09 -35.90
N GLN A 415 2.79 -1.86 -37.19
CA GLN A 415 3.87 -1.92 -38.19
C GLN A 415 4.96 -0.87 -37.85
N GLY A 416 6.19 -1.37 -37.66
CA GLY A 416 7.36 -0.57 -37.31
C GLY A 416 7.33 0.04 -35.88
N ALA A 417 6.42 -0.42 -35.03
CA ALA A 417 6.35 -0.01 -33.62
C ALA A 417 7.33 -0.83 -32.75
N VAL A 418 7.51 -0.38 -31.52
CA VAL A 418 8.30 -1.09 -30.50
C VAL A 418 7.40 -1.72 -29.45
N VAL A 419 7.93 -2.71 -28.72
CA VAL A 419 7.20 -3.46 -27.70
C VAL A 419 7.99 -3.52 -26.40
N ALA A 420 7.33 -3.27 -25.27
CA ALA A 420 7.84 -3.57 -23.94
C ALA A 420 6.98 -4.63 -23.24
N SER A 421 7.64 -5.52 -22.50
CA SER A 421 7.01 -6.56 -21.69
C SER A 421 7.49 -6.44 -20.23
N ASP A 422 6.57 -6.45 -19.27
CA ASP A 422 6.85 -6.36 -17.83
C ASP A 422 7.63 -7.55 -17.25
N GLY A 423 7.63 -8.68 -17.98
CA GLY A 423 8.33 -9.92 -17.67
C GLY A 423 8.88 -10.59 -18.91
N PHE A 424 9.65 -11.67 -18.75
CA PHE A 424 10.22 -12.42 -19.87
C PHE A 424 9.15 -13.14 -20.69
N PHE A 425 9.45 -13.40 -21.96
CA PHE A 425 8.64 -14.26 -22.79
C PHE A 425 8.98 -15.75 -22.52
N PRO A 426 8.00 -16.56 -22.04
CA PRO A 426 8.29 -17.95 -21.68
C PRO A 426 8.43 -18.88 -22.89
N PHE A 427 7.87 -18.48 -24.03
CA PHE A 427 7.83 -19.26 -25.29
C PHE A 427 7.89 -18.31 -26.47
N THR A 428 8.11 -18.90 -27.68
CA THR A 428 8.23 -18.19 -28.96
C THR A 428 6.89 -17.76 -29.56
N ASP A 429 5.77 -18.27 -29.06
CA ASP A 429 4.42 -17.99 -29.57
C ASP A 429 4.09 -16.47 -29.54
N SER A 430 4.40 -15.80 -28.45
CA SER A 430 4.25 -14.37 -28.32
C SER A 430 5.11 -13.59 -29.31
N ILE A 431 6.35 -14.05 -29.52
CA ILE A 431 7.28 -13.42 -30.45
C ILE A 431 6.78 -13.58 -31.88
N GLN A 432 6.24 -14.77 -32.25
CA GLN A 432 5.69 -15.01 -33.56
C GLN A 432 4.55 -14.02 -33.89
N LEU A 433 3.63 -13.80 -32.96
CA LEU A 433 2.55 -12.83 -33.14
C LEU A 433 3.07 -11.39 -33.33
N LEU A 434 4.11 -11.02 -32.59
CA LEU A 434 4.72 -9.68 -32.69
C LEU A 434 5.46 -9.53 -34.06
N ILE A 435 6.11 -10.60 -34.58
CA ILE A 435 6.71 -10.64 -35.90
C ILE A 435 5.64 -10.42 -36.97
N GLU A 436 4.53 -11.16 -36.89
CA GLU A 436 3.40 -11.07 -37.83
C GLU A 436 2.74 -9.67 -37.82
N ALA A 437 2.70 -9.02 -36.65
CA ALA A 437 2.23 -7.64 -36.50
C ALA A 437 3.22 -6.59 -37.04
N GLY A 438 4.44 -7.00 -37.43
CA GLY A 438 5.44 -6.11 -38.01
C GLY A 438 6.15 -5.18 -37.04
N VAL A 439 6.26 -5.54 -35.76
CA VAL A 439 7.03 -4.74 -34.79
C VAL A 439 8.52 -4.78 -35.12
N CYS A 440 9.25 -3.72 -34.85
CA CYS A 440 10.66 -3.61 -35.21
C CYS A 440 11.62 -3.90 -34.05
N ALA A 441 11.18 -3.69 -32.79
CA ALA A 441 12.02 -3.91 -31.62
C ALA A 441 11.22 -4.30 -30.38
N ILE A 442 11.88 -5.05 -29.49
CA ILE A 442 11.30 -5.58 -28.25
C ILE A 442 12.27 -5.30 -27.10
N VAL A 443 11.72 -4.91 -25.95
CA VAL A 443 12.44 -4.87 -24.65
C VAL A 443 11.74 -5.76 -23.64
N GLN A 444 12.52 -6.55 -22.90
CA GLN A 444 12.05 -7.46 -21.85
C GLN A 444 13.11 -7.64 -20.75
N PRO A 445 12.75 -8.16 -19.57
CA PRO A 445 13.73 -8.45 -18.51
C PRO A 445 14.75 -9.55 -18.86
N GLY A 446 14.34 -10.58 -19.58
CA GLY A 446 15.10 -11.82 -19.71
C GLY A 446 15.01 -12.69 -18.46
N GLY A 447 15.75 -13.82 -18.46
CA GLY A 447 15.82 -14.75 -17.33
C GLY A 447 14.92 -15.99 -17.46
N SER A 448 14.35 -16.24 -18.64
CA SER A 448 13.65 -17.49 -18.96
C SER A 448 14.64 -18.60 -19.32
N ILE A 449 14.31 -19.85 -18.98
CA ILE A 449 15.02 -21.04 -19.47
C ILE A 449 14.94 -21.12 -21.00
N LYS A 450 13.94 -20.50 -21.62
CA LYS A 450 13.68 -20.46 -23.05
C LYS A 450 14.20 -19.20 -23.76
N ASP A 451 15.00 -18.37 -23.08
CA ASP A 451 15.51 -17.13 -23.68
C ASP A 451 16.26 -17.36 -24.98
N ASP A 452 17.03 -18.43 -25.08
CA ASP A 452 17.79 -18.76 -26.33
C ASP A 452 16.84 -19.01 -27.53
N GLU A 453 15.71 -19.69 -27.31
CA GLU A 453 14.71 -19.95 -28.34
C GLU A 453 14.02 -18.64 -28.77
N VAL A 454 13.66 -17.80 -27.81
CA VAL A 454 13.02 -16.49 -28.00
C VAL A 454 13.96 -15.54 -28.76
N ILE A 455 15.21 -15.47 -28.34
CA ILE A 455 16.25 -14.66 -28.98
C ILE A 455 16.50 -15.12 -30.40
N GLN A 456 16.55 -16.44 -30.62
CA GLN A 456 16.78 -17.01 -31.98
C GLN A 456 15.61 -16.69 -32.91
N ALA A 457 14.36 -16.71 -32.42
CA ALA A 457 13.19 -16.29 -33.19
C ALA A 457 13.29 -14.82 -33.63
N CYS A 458 13.71 -13.92 -32.74
CA CYS A 458 13.94 -12.51 -33.08
C CYS A 458 15.08 -12.35 -34.11
N LYS A 459 16.19 -13.10 -33.97
CA LYS A 459 17.31 -13.07 -34.93
C LYS A 459 16.85 -13.48 -36.32
N ASN A 460 16.08 -14.56 -36.42
CA ASN A 460 15.57 -15.09 -37.71
C ASN A 460 14.65 -14.10 -38.43
N ALA A 461 13.89 -13.27 -37.64
CA ALA A 461 13.00 -12.25 -38.15
C ALA A 461 13.67 -10.89 -38.31
N ASN A 462 14.95 -10.74 -37.98
CA ASN A 462 15.70 -9.47 -37.96
C ASN A 462 15.04 -8.39 -37.07
N ILE A 463 14.44 -8.81 -35.96
CA ILE A 463 13.88 -7.90 -34.93
C ILE A 463 14.92 -7.66 -33.86
N SER A 464 15.11 -6.39 -33.46
CA SER A 464 16.02 -6.04 -32.37
C SER A 464 15.39 -6.39 -31.04
N MET A 465 16.11 -7.13 -30.19
CA MET A 465 15.67 -7.45 -28.83
C MET A 465 16.70 -6.98 -27.81
N TYR A 466 16.20 -6.25 -26.81
CA TYR A 466 16.95 -5.78 -25.68
C TYR A 466 16.50 -6.47 -24.38
N VAL A 467 17.46 -6.74 -23.50
CA VAL A 467 17.24 -7.33 -22.17
C VAL A 467 17.69 -6.36 -21.09
N THR A 468 16.79 -6.05 -20.16
CA THR A 468 17.03 -5.08 -19.10
C THR A 468 17.65 -5.70 -17.84
N GLY A 469 17.40 -6.98 -17.55
CA GLY A 469 17.77 -7.66 -16.32
C GLY A 469 16.91 -7.27 -15.09
N VAL A 470 15.93 -6.38 -15.27
CA VAL A 470 14.98 -5.93 -14.25
C VAL A 470 13.57 -6.15 -14.75
N ARG A 471 12.64 -6.47 -13.87
CA ARG A 471 11.21 -6.62 -14.18
C ARG A 471 10.35 -5.69 -13.34
N HIS A 472 9.18 -5.31 -13.84
CA HIS A 472 8.21 -4.45 -13.17
C HIS A 472 6.84 -5.12 -13.15
N PHE A 473 6.63 -6.09 -12.27
CA PHE A 473 5.30 -6.69 -12.09
C PHE A 473 4.38 -5.82 -11.24
N SER A 474 3.14 -5.70 -11.69
CA SER A 474 2.06 -5.01 -10.97
C SER A 474 0.84 -5.93 -10.88
N HIS A 475 0.37 -6.25 -9.66
CA HIS A 475 -0.75 -7.16 -9.39
C HIS A 475 -1.89 -6.48 -8.62
#